data_3eca1d035b276702eefaa357cc63a0c8
#
_entry.id   3eca1d035b276702eefaa357cc63a0c8
#
_cell.length_a   1.000
_cell.length_b   1.000
_cell.length_c   1.000
_cell.angle_alpha   90.00
_cell.angle_beta   90.00
_cell.angle_gamma   90.00
#
_symmetry.space_group_name_H-M   'P 1'
#
loop_
_entity.id
_entity.type
_entity.pdbx_description
1 polymer ?
#
loop_
_entity_poly.entity_id
_entity_poly.type
_entity_poly.pdbx_seq_one_letter_code
_entity_poly.pdbx_strand_id
1 'polypeptide(L)'
;ASYEGAFTFDNYNPDKGGAGNRQGVFSGYSTHFSSTEGTSLGFHCTGLNPGKNSSASKSFIFVMGPWESGEEFVAPQVTFQDLGDLSFIADNMDMIGITDGATAGTGGGRYGKADIVSFNNVGNIEFRGLNHGGIGFSRLNSLAFTNTGDISFTDMKMGYSSNGGAIFINQGGDSSLYSNPGDGNISFDHTGSIIFRNLVKTSYYMSSAGIFTNEGSISFNDTENILFENNTST
;
A
#
# COMPACT_ATOMS: atom_id res chain seq x y z
N ALA A 1 9.09 17.32 -12.30
CA ALA A 1 10.45 17.38 -11.75
C ALA A 1 11.00 15.98 -11.70
N SER A 2 12.14 15.75 -12.31
CA SER A 2 12.86 14.48 -12.17
C SER A 2 13.56 14.48 -10.82
N TYR A 3 13.43 13.41 -10.05
CA TYR A 3 14.14 13.21 -8.80
C TYR A 3 14.99 11.94 -8.92
N GLU A 4 16.27 12.06 -8.61
CA GLU A 4 17.19 10.93 -8.52
C GLU A 4 17.56 10.72 -7.06
N GLY A 5 17.33 9.52 -6.53
CA GLY A 5 17.78 9.14 -5.21
C GLY A 5 16.70 8.61 -4.27
N ALA A 6 17.07 8.45 -3.01
CA ALA A 6 16.19 7.99 -1.95
C ALA A 6 15.62 9.17 -1.15
N PHE A 7 14.31 9.11 -0.86
CA PHE A 7 13.74 9.93 0.20
C PHE A 7 14.01 9.23 1.54
N THR A 8 14.93 9.77 2.31
CA THR A 8 15.27 9.23 3.62
C THR A 8 14.69 10.13 4.70
N PHE A 9 13.92 9.55 5.61
CA PHE A 9 13.32 10.25 6.74
C PHE A 9 13.94 9.73 8.03
N ASP A 10 15.10 10.26 8.36
CA ASP A 10 15.78 9.96 9.62
C ASP A 10 15.02 10.60 10.77
N ASN A 11 14.71 9.81 11.80
CA ASN A 11 13.95 10.25 12.96
C ASN A 11 12.55 10.80 12.66
N TYR A 12 11.96 10.46 11.53
CA TYR A 12 10.55 10.73 11.28
C TYR A 12 9.70 10.02 12.34
N ASN A 13 9.05 10.78 13.20
CA ASN A 13 8.16 10.24 14.23
C ASN A 13 6.71 10.51 13.86
N PRO A 14 6.04 9.54 13.26
CA PRO A 14 4.64 9.68 12.88
C PRO A 14 3.69 9.73 14.09
N ASP A 15 4.15 9.46 15.32
CA ASP A 15 3.33 9.46 16.53
C ASP A 15 3.15 10.83 17.18
N LYS A 16 3.85 11.86 16.72
CA LYS A 16 3.67 13.23 17.24
C LYS A 16 2.43 13.95 16.72
N GLY A 17 1.74 13.40 15.77
CA GLY A 17 0.41 13.87 15.40
C GLY A 17 -0.63 13.32 16.38
N GLY A 18 -1.49 14.18 16.94
CA GLY A 18 -2.52 13.77 17.91
C GLY A 18 -3.42 12.66 17.39
N ALA A 19 -4.09 11.97 18.29
CA ALA A 19 -5.00 10.88 17.98
C ALA A 19 -6.00 11.29 16.89
N GLY A 20 -5.98 10.59 15.77
CA GLY A 20 -6.87 10.84 14.63
C GLY A 20 -6.22 11.51 13.41
N ASN A 21 -5.00 11.99 13.50
CA ASN A 21 -4.32 12.57 12.34
C ASN A 21 -3.71 11.47 11.46
N ARG A 22 -4.19 11.38 10.25
CA ARG A 22 -3.65 10.54 9.19
C ARG A 22 -2.40 11.20 8.63
N GLN A 23 -1.32 10.48 8.60
CA GLN A 23 -0.03 11.05 8.24
C GLN A 23 0.60 10.23 7.12
N GLY A 24 0.77 10.87 5.99
CA GLY A 24 1.61 10.39 4.90
C GLY A 24 2.80 11.32 4.72
N VAL A 25 3.90 10.78 4.28
CA VAL A 25 5.03 11.59 3.84
C VAL A 25 4.62 12.37 2.59
N PHE A 26 3.96 11.68 1.67
CA PHE A 26 3.28 12.30 0.53
C PHE A 26 1.78 12.11 0.71
N SER A 27 1.07 13.21 0.79
CA SER A 27 -0.39 13.23 0.89
C SER A 27 -0.94 14.07 -0.25
N GLY A 28 -1.81 13.50 -1.05
CA GLY A 28 -2.37 14.22 -2.19
C GLY A 28 -3.55 13.50 -2.81
N TYR A 29 -4.20 14.22 -3.71
CA TYR A 29 -5.33 13.71 -4.48
C TYR A 29 -4.85 12.72 -5.54
N SER A 30 -3.86 13.12 -6.34
CA SER A 30 -3.17 12.24 -7.27
C SER A 30 -1.67 12.46 -7.16
N THR A 31 -0.92 11.38 -7.23
CA THR A 31 0.53 11.40 -7.10
C THR A 31 1.14 10.57 -8.24
N HIS A 32 2.04 11.18 -8.97
CA HIS A 32 2.70 10.55 -10.11
C HIS A 32 4.22 10.65 -9.96
N PHE A 33 4.88 9.51 -10.03
CA PHE A 33 6.34 9.39 -10.04
C PHE A 33 6.79 8.80 -11.36
N SER A 34 7.66 9.50 -12.06
CA SER A 34 8.22 9.01 -13.33
C SER A 34 9.67 9.44 -13.49
N SER A 35 10.41 8.69 -14.27
CA SER A 35 11.76 9.00 -14.70
C SER A 35 11.87 8.87 -16.21
N THR A 36 12.74 9.66 -16.83
CA THR A 36 13.09 9.52 -18.24
C THR A 36 14.28 8.57 -18.46
N GLU A 37 14.98 8.20 -17.41
CA GLU A 37 16.23 7.45 -17.46
C GLU A 37 16.21 6.15 -16.67
N GLY A 38 15.01 5.74 -16.17
CA GLY A 38 14.89 4.52 -15.35
C GLY A 38 15.56 4.63 -13.98
N THR A 39 15.54 5.82 -13.38
CA THR A 39 16.15 6.08 -12.08
C THR A 39 15.42 5.35 -10.96
N SER A 40 16.15 4.75 -10.03
CA SER A 40 15.59 4.10 -8.85
C SER A 40 15.07 5.12 -7.84
N LEU A 41 13.98 4.76 -7.13
CA LEU A 41 13.33 5.61 -6.15
C LEU A 41 13.14 4.84 -4.85
N GLY A 42 13.53 5.43 -3.71
CA GLY A 42 13.38 4.81 -2.41
C GLY A 42 12.66 5.71 -1.40
N PHE A 43 11.74 5.10 -0.65
CA PHE A 43 11.06 5.67 0.51
C PHE A 43 11.55 4.92 1.75
N HIS A 44 12.47 5.50 2.50
CA HIS A 44 13.11 4.84 3.62
C HIS A 44 12.83 5.60 4.92
N CYS A 45 12.44 4.86 5.94
CA CYS A 45 12.19 5.39 7.27
C CYS A 45 13.00 4.58 8.28
N THR A 46 14.02 5.20 8.86
CA THR A 46 14.97 4.54 9.77
C THR A 46 15.02 5.25 11.11
N GLY A 47 15.47 4.54 12.14
CA GLY A 47 15.81 5.12 13.45
C GLY A 47 14.62 5.45 14.34
N LEU A 48 13.44 4.91 14.11
CA LEU A 48 12.24 5.23 14.88
C LEU A 48 11.95 4.25 15.99
N ASN A 49 11.64 4.83 17.14
CA ASN A 49 11.01 4.09 18.22
C ASN A 49 9.53 3.85 17.83
N PRO A 50 9.10 2.62 17.60
CA PRO A 50 7.71 2.33 17.30
C PRO A 50 6.86 2.74 18.49
N GLY A 51 6.20 3.88 18.39
CA GLY A 51 5.28 4.34 19.41
C GLY A 51 4.17 3.30 19.60
N LYS A 52 3.80 3.02 20.83
CA LYS A 52 2.83 2.00 21.23
C LYS A 52 1.38 2.25 20.77
N ASN A 53 1.12 3.31 20.06
CA ASN A 53 -0.23 3.66 19.64
C ASN A 53 -0.42 3.38 18.16
N SER A 54 -0.88 2.19 17.92
CA SER A 54 -1.31 1.64 16.65
C SER A 54 -2.55 2.35 16.10
N SER A 55 -2.39 3.43 15.40
CA SER A 55 -3.41 3.79 14.43
C SER A 55 -2.83 3.58 13.05
N ALA A 56 -3.43 2.70 12.28
CA ALA A 56 -3.03 2.35 10.93
C ALA A 56 -3.14 3.51 9.91
N SER A 57 -2.83 4.70 10.35
CA SER A 57 -2.96 5.95 9.59
C SER A 57 -1.62 6.46 9.07
N LYS A 58 -0.56 5.68 9.25
CA LYS A 58 0.79 6.09 8.88
C LYS A 58 1.19 5.43 7.60
N SER A 59 1.72 6.21 6.66
CA SER A 59 2.12 5.67 5.36
C SER A 59 3.22 6.51 4.72
N PHE A 60 3.91 5.95 3.75
CA PHE A 60 4.73 6.76 2.87
C PHE A 60 3.86 7.58 1.92
N ILE A 61 2.87 6.95 1.30
CA ILE A 61 1.95 7.63 0.41
C ILE A 61 0.54 7.49 0.95
N PHE A 62 -0.10 8.63 1.20
CA PHE A 62 -1.48 8.71 1.63
C PHE A 62 -2.33 9.33 0.52
N VAL A 63 -3.29 8.58 0.02
CA VAL A 63 -4.20 9.02 -1.02
C VAL A 63 -5.44 9.62 -0.36
N MET A 64 -5.66 10.91 -0.60
CA MET A 64 -6.85 11.60 -0.12
C MET A 64 -7.91 11.64 -1.20
N GLY A 65 -9.03 11.00 -0.96
CA GLY A 65 -10.20 11.12 -1.82
C GLY A 65 -11.03 12.37 -1.55
N PRO A 66 -11.98 12.69 -2.43
CA PRO A 66 -12.87 13.81 -2.23
C PRO A 66 -13.74 13.61 -0.99
N TRP A 67 -13.95 14.70 -0.26
CA TRP A 67 -14.76 14.71 0.97
C TRP A 67 -16.27 14.76 0.71
N GLU A 68 -16.69 15.16 -0.47
CA GLU A 68 -18.10 15.48 -0.74
C GLU A 68 -18.78 14.46 -1.65
N SER A 69 -20.04 14.16 -1.33
CA SER A 69 -20.92 13.34 -2.15
C SER A 69 -21.60 14.19 -3.22
N GLY A 70 -21.51 13.83 -4.49
CA GLY A 70 -22.45 14.33 -5.49
C GLY A 70 -21.89 15.00 -6.74
N GLU A 71 -20.58 15.17 -6.88
CA GLU A 71 -19.99 15.67 -8.12
C GLU A 71 -19.23 14.57 -8.89
N GLU A 72 -19.11 14.71 -10.20
CA GLU A 72 -18.23 13.86 -11.02
C GLU A 72 -16.77 14.16 -10.63
N PHE A 73 -16.24 13.38 -9.71
CA PHE A 73 -14.83 13.49 -9.34
C PHE A 73 -13.95 12.63 -10.23
N VAL A 74 -12.87 13.20 -10.68
CA VAL A 74 -11.73 12.40 -11.17
C VAL A 74 -11.16 11.68 -9.94
N ALA A 75 -11.32 10.38 -9.88
CA ALA A 75 -10.85 9.61 -8.73
C ALA A 75 -9.31 9.68 -8.62
N PRO A 76 -8.76 9.80 -7.41
CA PRO A 76 -7.33 9.97 -7.21
C PRO A 76 -6.55 8.75 -7.70
N GLN A 77 -5.36 9.00 -8.25
CA GLN A 77 -4.48 7.99 -8.80
C GLN A 77 -3.09 8.08 -8.17
N VAL A 78 -2.47 6.92 -7.96
CA VAL A 78 -1.04 6.83 -7.63
C VAL A 78 -0.36 6.02 -8.73
N THR A 79 0.57 6.65 -9.42
CA THR A 79 1.25 6.00 -10.54
C THR A 79 2.76 6.08 -10.41
N PHE A 80 3.43 4.97 -10.69
CA PHE A 80 4.87 4.84 -10.82
C PHE A 80 5.17 4.38 -12.23
N GLN A 81 5.95 5.16 -12.96
CA GLN A 81 6.20 4.88 -14.38
C GLN A 81 7.64 5.11 -14.78
N ASP A 82 8.18 4.17 -15.58
CA ASP A 82 9.51 4.26 -16.18
C ASP A 82 10.62 4.46 -15.13
N LEU A 83 10.51 3.78 -14.00
CA LEU A 83 11.46 3.82 -12.90
C LEU A 83 12.42 2.62 -12.96
N GLY A 84 13.62 2.78 -12.41
CA GLY A 84 14.46 1.68 -11.99
C GLY A 84 13.83 0.95 -10.79
N ASP A 85 14.62 0.52 -9.83
CA ASP A 85 14.10 -0.15 -8.64
C ASP A 85 13.31 0.83 -7.76
N LEU A 86 12.24 0.32 -7.13
CA LEU A 86 11.38 1.06 -6.24
C LEU A 86 11.35 0.39 -4.86
N SER A 87 11.59 1.14 -3.79
CA SER A 87 11.61 0.57 -2.45
C SER A 87 10.84 1.38 -1.42
N PHE A 88 10.10 0.67 -0.56
CA PHE A 88 9.39 1.18 0.61
C PHE A 88 9.90 0.44 1.84
N ILE A 89 10.81 1.03 2.59
CA ILE A 89 11.54 0.37 3.67
C ILE A 89 11.30 1.09 4.99
N ALA A 90 10.91 0.32 6.00
CA ALA A 90 10.80 0.80 7.37
C ALA A 90 11.40 -0.23 8.35
N ASP A 91 11.81 0.24 9.52
CA ASP A 91 12.41 -0.62 10.55
C ASP A 91 11.33 -1.23 11.46
N ASN A 92 10.54 -2.18 10.95
CA ASN A 92 9.45 -2.83 11.68
C ASN A 92 8.44 -1.85 12.29
N MET A 93 8.03 -0.87 11.52
CA MET A 93 7.12 0.18 11.97
C MET A 93 5.66 -0.15 11.67
N ASP A 94 4.79 0.35 12.55
CA ASP A 94 3.34 0.27 12.38
C ASP A 94 2.86 1.25 11.30
N MET A 95 3.12 0.93 10.05
CA MET A 95 2.72 1.74 8.90
C MET A 95 2.39 0.89 7.67
N ILE A 96 1.73 1.50 6.72
CA ILE A 96 1.43 0.96 5.38
C ILE A 96 2.26 1.73 4.35
N GLY A 97 2.74 1.07 3.32
CA GLY A 97 3.50 1.74 2.26
C GLY A 97 2.65 2.75 1.51
N ILE A 98 1.54 2.30 0.94
CA ILE A 98 0.58 3.11 0.16
C ILE A 98 -0.84 2.82 0.66
N THR A 99 -1.61 3.86 1.01
CA THR A 99 -2.95 3.69 1.57
C THR A 99 -3.87 4.88 1.33
N ASP A 100 -5.17 4.65 1.39
CA ASP A 100 -6.22 5.68 1.52
C ASP A 100 -6.64 5.90 2.98
N GLY A 101 -5.89 5.34 3.93
CA GLY A 101 -6.21 5.35 5.35
C GLY A 101 -7.19 4.24 5.74
N ALA A 102 -7.25 3.19 4.96
CA ALA A 102 -7.95 1.97 5.30
C ALA A 102 -7.38 1.39 6.58
N THR A 103 -7.97 1.74 7.69
CA THR A 103 -7.75 1.01 8.92
C THR A 103 -8.82 -0.04 9.04
N ALA A 104 -8.40 -1.27 9.09
CA ALA A 104 -9.28 -2.33 9.47
C ALA A 104 -9.93 -2.05 10.81
N GLY A 105 -11.20 -2.20 10.86
CA GLY A 105 -11.98 -2.29 12.10
C GLY A 105 -12.57 -1.00 12.67
N THR A 106 -12.22 0.16 12.23
CA THR A 106 -12.81 1.40 12.73
C THR A 106 -13.54 2.12 11.62
N GLY A 107 -14.64 1.62 11.10
CA GLY A 107 -15.59 2.37 10.26
C GLY A 107 -15.00 3.45 9.35
N GLY A 108 -13.77 3.22 8.86
CA GLY A 108 -12.94 4.21 8.18
C GLY A 108 -13.40 4.56 6.77
N GLY A 109 -14.64 4.35 6.49
CA GLY A 109 -15.22 4.49 5.16
C GLY A 109 -15.46 5.91 4.64
N ARG A 110 -14.96 6.94 5.28
CA ARG A 110 -15.31 8.30 4.84
C ARG A 110 -14.25 9.01 3.98
N TYR A 111 -13.10 8.39 3.65
CA TYR A 111 -11.96 9.20 3.27
C TYR A 111 -11.37 8.96 1.90
N GLY A 112 -12.04 8.30 1.04
CA GLY A 112 -11.60 8.32 -0.34
C GLY A 112 -11.76 7.00 -1.06
N LYS A 113 -12.04 7.12 -2.30
CA LYS A 113 -11.95 6.10 -3.31
C LYS A 113 -10.73 6.44 -4.14
N ALA A 114 -9.71 5.62 -4.13
CA ALA A 114 -8.68 5.70 -5.14
C ALA A 114 -9.19 4.97 -6.41
N ASP A 115 -8.89 5.52 -7.55
CA ASP A 115 -9.25 4.88 -8.82
C ASP A 115 -8.21 3.83 -9.18
N ILE A 116 -6.98 4.25 -9.27
CA ILE A 116 -5.89 3.42 -9.76
C ILE A 116 -4.66 3.58 -8.88
N VAL A 117 -4.04 2.45 -8.54
CA VAL A 117 -2.64 2.38 -8.15
C VAL A 117 -1.92 1.56 -9.21
N SER A 118 -0.94 2.13 -9.88
CA SER A 118 -0.25 1.42 -10.96
C SER A 118 1.27 1.56 -10.89
N PHE A 119 1.92 0.47 -11.24
CA PHE A 119 3.35 0.35 -11.43
C PHE A 119 3.56 -0.13 -12.86
N ASN A 120 4.10 0.74 -13.71
CA ASN A 120 4.28 0.46 -15.13
C ASN A 120 5.72 0.69 -15.56
N ASN A 121 6.35 -0.33 -16.11
CA ASN A 121 7.75 -0.29 -16.50
C ASN A 121 8.65 0.14 -15.32
N VAL A 122 8.58 -0.59 -14.22
CA VAL A 122 9.34 -0.37 -12.98
C VAL A 122 10.26 -1.58 -12.77
N GLY A 123 11.49 -1.35 -12.35
CA GLY A 123 12.42 -2.42 -11.98
C GLY A 123 11.88 -3.26 -10.81
N ASN A 124 12.73 -3.70 -9.91
CA ASN A 124 12.27 -4.45 -8.75
C ASN A 124 11.50 -3.54 -7.78
N ILE A 125 10.49 -4.10 -7.12
CA ILE A 125 9.66 -3.38 -6.16
C ILE A 125 9.79 -4.07 -4.79
N GLU A 126 10.26 -3.34 -3.78
CA GLU A 126 10.44 -3.87 -2.43
C GLU A 126 9.57 -3.13 -1.42
N PHE A 127 8.82 -3.90 -0.63
CA PHE A 127 8.15 -3.46 0.59
C PHE A 127 8.74 -4.22 1.76
N ARG A 128 9.39 -3.53 2.70
CA ARG A 128 10.09 -4.19 3.81
C ARG A 128 9.86 -3.51 5.16
N GLY A 129 9.64 -4.32 6.19
CA GLY A 129 9.53 -3.85 7.58
C GLY A 129 8.28 -3.03 7.90
N LEU A 130 7.24 -3.11 7.07
CA LEU A 130 5.96 -2.40 7.19
C LEU A 130 4.94 -3.28 7.92
N ASN A 131 4.61 -2.96 9.17
CA ASN A 131 3.82 -3.88 10.01
C ASN A 131 2.31 -3.87 9.75
N HIS A 132 1.80 -3.00 8.90
CA HIS A 132 0.38 -2.99 8.53
C HIS A 132 0.12 -3.34 7.06
N GLY A 133 1.15 -3.56 6.27
CA GLY A 133 1.05 -3.95 4.87
C GLY A 133 1.85 -3.06 3.93
N GLY A 134 2.13 -3.56 2.74
CA GLY A 134 2.77 -2.78 1.67
C GLY A 134 1.78 -1.84 0.99
N ILE A 135 0.63 -2.37 0.60
CA ILE A 135 -0.44 -1.63 -0.09
C ILE A 135 -1.77 -1.96 0.56
N GLY A 136 -2.48 -0.94 1.04
CA GLY A 136 -3.73 -1.13 1.74
C GLY A 136 -4.77 -0.07 1.43
N PHE A 137 -5.93 -0.49 0.91
CA PHE A 137 -7.03 0.39 0.53
C PHE A 137 -8.37 -0.09 1.08
N SER A 138 -9.21 0.85 1.49
CA SER A 138 -10.62 0.58 1.77
C SER A 138 -11.46 0.57 0.49
N ARG A 139 -11.02 1.30 -0.53
CA ARG A 139 -11.69 1.38 -1.84
C ARG A 139 -10.68 1.67 -2.92
N LEU A 140 -10.55 0.76 -3.85
CA LEU A 140 -9.68 0.90 -4.99
C LEU A 140 -10.35 0.22 -6.20
N ASN A 141 -10.40 0.87 -7.32
CA ASN A 141 -10.89 0.22 -8.54
C ASN A 141 -9.87 -0.80 -9.04
N SER A 142 -8.62 -0.39 -9.14
CA SER A 142 -7.60 -1.28 -9.67
C SER A 142 -6.21 -1.04 -9.07
N LEU A 143 -5.51 -2.14 -8.81
CA LEU A 143 -4.08 -2.19 -8.53
C LEU A 143 -3.41 -2.97 -9.66
N ALA A 144 -2.51 -2.34 -10.38
CA ALA A 144 -1.86 -2.96 -11.53
C ALA A 144 -0.34 -2.90 -11.44
N PHE A 145 0.29 -4.03 -11.72
CA PHE A 145 1.73 -4.16 -11.94
C PHE A 145 1.92 -4.63 -13.38
N THR A 146 2.60 -3.81 -14.20
CA THR A 146 2.79 -4.11 -15.62
C THR A 146 4.25 -3.88 -16.00
N ASN A 147 4.88 -4.86 -16.63
CA ASN A 147 6.29 -4.81 -17.01
C ASN A 147 7.17 -4.45 -15.81
N THR A 148 7.08 -5.19 -14.72
CA THR A 148 7.90 -4.96 -13.52
C THR A 148 8.90 -6.09 -13.32
N GLY A 149 10.00 -5.79 -12.62
CA GLY A 149 10.89 -6.82 -12.07
C GLY A 149 10.23 -7.61 -10.93
N ASP A 150 11.04 -8.13 -10.02
CA ASP A 150 10.55 -8.84 -8.85
C ASP A 150 9.77 -7.90 -7.91
N ILE A 151 8.69 -8.43 -7.33
CA ILE A 151 7.88 -7.71 -6.34
C ILE A 151 8.00 -8.44 -5.01
N SER A 152 8.56 -7.79 -4.00
CA SER A 152 8.82 -8.43 -2.72
C SER A 152 8.17 -7.73 -1.55
N PHE A 153 7.61 -8.54 -0.65
CA PHE A 153 7.06 -8.15 0.65
C PHE A 153 7.80 -8.93 1.72
N THR A 154 8.61 -8.25 2.52
CA THR A 154 9.55 -8.93 3.40
C THR A 154 9.59 -8.35 4.81
N ASP A 155 9.84 -9.22 5.80
CA ASP A 155 10.07 -8.86 7.20
C ASP A 155 8.94 -8.02 7.82
N MET A 156 7.68 -8.38 7.55
CA MET A 156 6.50 -7.64 7.99
C MET A 156 5.75 -8.39 9.09
N LYS A 157 5.31 -7.66 10.13
CA LYS A 157 4.46 -8.19 11.19
C LYS A 157 3.06 -7.62 11.07
N MET A 158 2.16 -8.39 10.47
CA MET A 158 0.78 -7.94 10.23
C MET A 158 -0.11 -8.27 11.42
N GLY A 159 -0.29 -7.30 12.32
CA GLY A 159 -0.80 -7.59 13.66
C GLY A 159 -2.07 -6.90 14.13
N TYR A 160 -2.55 -5.87 13.54
CA TYR A 160 -3.57 -5.09 14.23
C TYR A 160 -4.86 -4.81 13.47
N SER A 161 -4.97 -5.23 12.24
CA SER A 161 -6.16 -4.93 11.48
C SER A 161 -6.96 -6.17 11.10
N SER A 162 -8.26 -6.08 11.13
CA SER A 162 -9.17 -7.18 10.82
C SER A 162 -9.08 -7.67 9.36
N ASN A 163 -8.43 -6.93 8.47
CA ASN A 163 -8.40 -7.21 7.05
C ASN A 163 -7.01 -6.92 6.43
N GLY A 164 -5.94 -7.19 7.13
CA GLY A 164 -4.59 -6.88 6.63
C GLY A 164 -3.98 -8.00 5.81
N GLY A 165 -3.02 -7.65 4.99
CA GLY A 165 -2.16 -8.50 4.20
C GLY A 165 -0.99 -7.67 3.66
N ALA A 166 -0.04 -8.28 2.98
CA ALA A 166 0.99 -7.55 2.27
C ALA A 166 0.37 -6.59 1.23
N ILE A 167 -0.66 -7.08 0.55
CA ILE A 167 -1.59 -6.29 -0.26
C ILE A 167 -3.00 -6.57 0.24
N PHE A 168 -3.78 -5.53 0.55
CA PHE A 168 -5.19 -5.72 0.86
C PHE A 168 -6.07 -4.61 0.28
N ILE A 169 -7.18 -5.01 -0.30
CA ILE A 169 -8.25 -4.13 -0.76
C ILE A 169 -9.53 -4.60 -0.08
N ASN A 170 -10.04 -3.78 0.84
CA ASN A 170 -11.25 -4.09 1.58
C ASN A 170 -12.38 -3.16 1.14
N GLN A 171 -13.20 -3.59 0.21
CA GLN A 171 -14.34 -2.83 -0.32
C GLN A 171 -15.49 -2.68 0.70
N GLY A 172 -15.29 -3.13 1.94
CA GLY A 172 -16.27 -3.09 3.00
C GLY A 172 -16.32 -1.73 3.70
N GLY A 173 -17.23 -0.90 3.34
CA GLY A 173 -17.66 0.29 4.08
C GLY A 173 -19.14 0.47 3.89
N ASP A 174 -19.79 1.26 4.75
CA ASP A 174 -21.22 1.55 4.68
C ASP A 174 -21.64 1.88 3.24
N SER A 175 -22.25 0.90 2.58
CA SER A 175 -22.68 0.98 1.19
C SER A 175 -23.71 2.09 0.93
N SER A 176 -24.25 2.68 2.00
CA SER A 176 -25.25 3.74 1.93
C SER A 176 -24.69 5.11 1.53
N LEU A 177 -23.38 5.31 1.64
CA LEU A 177 -22.74 6.60 1.40
C LEU A 177 -22.08 6.73 0.02
N TYR A 178 -21.91 5.60 -0.70
CA TYR A 178 -21.19 5.62 -1.98
C TYR A 178 -21.78 4.60 -2.95
N SER A 179 -22.31 5.11 -4.04
CA SER A 179 -23.01 4.32 -5.05
C SER A 179 -22.12 3.40 -5.91
N ASN A 180 -20.81 3.40 -5.70
CA ASN A 180 -19.89 2.58 -6.48
C ASN A 180 -18.63 2.23 -5.68
N PRO A 181 -18.53 1.02 -5.10
CA PRO A 181 -17.42 0.65 -4.22
C PRO A 181 -16.07 0.51 -4.93
N GLY A 182 -16.02 0.44 -6.24
CA GLY A 182 -14.83 0.08 -7.00
C GLY A 182 -14.79 -1.42 -7.26
N ASP A 183 -13.97 -1.85 -8.22
CA ASP A 183 -13.92 -3.26 -8.61
C ASP A 183 -12.96 -4.08 -7.75
N GLY A 184 -11.99 -3.43 -7.09
CA GLY A 184 -10.99 -4.11 -6.23
C GLY A 184 -10.06 -5.06 -7.00
N ASN A 185 -9.90 -4.88 -8.29
CA ASN A 185 -9.12 -5.77 -9.13
C ASN A 185 -7.61 -5.60 -8.90
N ILE A 186 -6.89 -6.71 -8.82
CA ILE A 186 -5.44 -6.75 -8.70
C ILE A 186 -4.88 -7.52 -9.90
N SER A 187 -3.97 -6.91 -10.63
CA SER A 187 -3.35 -7.55 -11.79
C SER A 187 -1.84 -7.50 -11.75
N PHE A 188 -1.24 -8.60 -12.13
CA PHE A 188 0.19 -8.77 -12.36
C PHE A 188 0.36 -9.22 -13.81
N ASP A 189 0.99 -8.38 -14.63
CA ASP A 189 1.12 -8.60 -16.07
C ASP A 189 2.58 -8.37 -16.49
N HIS A 190 3.23 -9.38 -17.05
CA HIS A 190 4.65 -9.36 -17.39
C HIS A 190 5.50 -8.93 -16.18
N THR A 191 5.41 -9.68 -15.08
CA THR A 191 6.15 -9.40 -13.84
C THR A 191 7.20 -10.47 -13.59
N GLY A 192 8.28 -10.12 -12.92
CA GLY A 192 9.19 -11.08 -12.32
C GLY A 192 8.49 -11.89 -11.22
N SER A 193 9.25 -12.38 -10.27
CA SER A 193 8.69 -13.18 -9.17
C SER A 193 7.98 -12.31 -8.14
N ILE A 194 6.87 -12.81 -7.59
CA ILE A 194 6.17 -12.18 -6.46
C ILE A 194 6.55 -12.95 -5.19
N ILE A 195 7.19 -12.27 -4.24
CA ILE A 195 7.84 -12.89 -3.09
C ILE A 195 7.22 -12.40 -1.79
N PHE A 196 6.71 -13.32 -0.99
CA PHE A 196 6.22 -13.11 0.37
C PHE A 196 7.14 -13.85 1.34
N ARG A 197 8.01 -13.11 2.04
CA ARG A 197 9.05 -13.70 2.88
C ARG A 197 9.03 -13.13 4.29
N ASN A 198 9.16 -14.02 5.29
CA ASN A 198 9.23 -13.66 6.71
C ASN A 198 8.02 -12.82 7.16
N LEU A 199 6.85 -13.10 6.61
CA LEU A 199 5.62 -12.44 7.02
C LEU A 199 5.09 -13.11 8.28
N VAL A 200 4.84 -12.33 9.32
CA VAL A 200 4.29 -12.83 10.59
C VAL A 200 2.88 -12.29 10.75
N LYS A 201 1.90 -13.18 10.72
CA LYS A 201 0.52 -12.87 11.03
C LYS A 201 0.29 -13.01 12.54
N THR A 202 0.03 -11.92 13.23
CA THR A 202 -0.17 -11.90 14.69
C THR A 202 -1.61 -11.61 15.11
N SER A 203 -2.53 -11.41 14.17
CA SER A 203 -3.93 -11.11 14.45
C SER A 203 -4.86 -12.25 14.04
N TYR A 204 -5.78 -12.57 14.93
CA TYR A 204 -6.84 -13.55 14.67
C TYR A 204 -7.82 -13.14 13.56
N TYR A 205 -7.97 -11.83 13.35
CA TYR A 205 -8.97 -11.27 12.43
C TYR A 205 -8.48 -11.06 10.99
N MET A 206 -7.24 -11.40 10.69
CA MET A 206 -6.70 -11.19 9.34
C MET A 206 -7.12 -12.30 8.40
N SER A 207 -7.56 -11.94 7.21
CA SER A 207 -7.96 -12.88 6.18
C SER A 207 -6.79 -13.49 5.41
N SER A 208 -5.67 -12.76 5.26
CA SER A 208 -4.51 -13.22 4.49
C SER A 208 -3.21 -12.60 5.00
N ALA A 209 -2.09 -13.31 4.85
CA ALA A 209 -0.76 -12.72 5.00
C ALA A 209 -0.21 -12.16 3.68
N GLY A 210 -0.65 -12.69 2.54
CA GLY A 210 -0.24 -12.28 1.21
C GLY A 210 -1.18 -11.24 0.61
N ILE A 211 -2.00 -11.66 -0.35
CA ILE A 211 -2.91 -10.79 -1.11
C ILE A 211 -4.35 -11.05 -0.68
N PHE A 212 -5.11 -10.00 -0.46
CA PHE A 212 -6.52 -10.06 -0.14
C PHE A 212 -7.31 -9.00 -0.91
N THR A 213 -8.41 -9.40 -1.52
CA THR A 213 -9.48 -8.53 -1.99
C THR A 213 -10.81 -9.19 -1.67
N ASN A 214 -11.82 -8.44 -1.22
CA ASN A 214 -13.11 -9.01 -0.86
C ASN A 214 -14.16 -8.94 -1.98
N GLU A 215 -13.97 -8.13 -3.01
CA GLU A 215 -14.93 -7.97 -4.11
C GLU A 215 -14.32 -8.07 -5.50
N GLY A 216 -12.99 -7.94 -5.63
CA GLY A 216 -12.31 -7.95 -6.92
C GLY A 216 -11.75 -9.30 -7.32
N SER A 217 -11.09 -9.30 -8.44
CA SER A 217 -10.32 -10.44 -8.96
C SER A 217 -8.82 -10.24 -8.73
N ILE A 218 -8.09 -11.35 -8.66
CA ILE A 218 -6.63 -11.35 -8.68
C ILE A 218 -6.22 -12.11 -9.94
N SER A 219 -5.45 -11.47 -10.81
CA SER A 219 -4.99 -12.07 -12.06
C SER A 219 -3.47 -12.04 -12.18
N PHE A 220 -2.92 -13.08 -12.75
CA PHE A 220 -1.51 -13.24 -13.05
C PHE A 220 -1.37 -13.59 -14.52
N ASN A 221 -0.63 -12.81 -15.27
CA ASN A 221 -0.32 -13.04 -16.68
C ASN A 221 1.18 -12.84 -16.89
N ASP A 222 1.84 -13.85 -17.44
CA ASP A 222 3.31 -13.86 -17.62
C ASP A 222 4.08 -13.45 -16.34
N THR A 223 3.65 -13.96 -15.18
CA THR A 223 4.34 -13.82 -13.90
C THR A 223 5.27 -15.01 -13.73
N GLU A 224 6.55 -14.78 -13.41
CA GLU A 224 7.53 -15.86 -13.33
C GLU A 224 7.22 -16.86 -12.22
N ASN A 225 7.12 -16.41 -10.97
CA ASN A 225 6.86 -17.26 -9.82
C ASN A 225 6.04 -16.51 -8.75
N ILE A 226 5.38 -17.26 -7.89
CA ILE A 226 4.79 -16.76 -6.65
C ILE A 226 5.38 -17.58 -5.50
N LEU A 227 6.18 -16.93 -4.65
CA LEU A 227 6.97 -17.58 -3.62
C LEU A 227 6.49 -17.18 -2.23
N PHE A 228 6.30 -18.17 -1.37
CA PHE A 228 5.98 -17.99 0.04
C PHE A 228 7.07 -18.65 0.89
N GLU A 229 7.86 -17.85 1.60
CA GLU A 229 9.03 -18.31 2.31
C GLU A 229 9.00 -17.88 3.78
N ASN A 230 9.16 -18.82 4.71
CA ASN A 230 9.26 -18.58 6.15
C ASN A 230 8.11 -17.75 6.75
N ASN A 231 6.91 -17.83 6.16
CA ASN A 231 5.75 -17.10 6.67
C ASN A 231 5.11 -17.86 7.83
N THR A 232 4.72 -17.16 8.88
CA THR A 232 4.18 -17.76 10.10
C THR A 232 2.86 -17.10 10.51
N SER A 233 2.03 -17.88 11.21
CA SER A 233 0.81 -17.41 11.87
C SER A 233 0.88 -17.81 13.34
N THR A 234 0.73 -16.88 14.25
CA THR A 234 0.73 -17.12 15.71
C THR A 234 -0.64 -16.82 16.29
#